data_de8b028d573fb97fab1f459efea1a03a
#
_entry.id   de8b028d573fb97fab1f459efea1a03a
#
_cell.length_a   1.000
_cell.length_b   1.000
_cell.length_c   1.000
_cell.angle_alpha   90.00
_cell.angle_beta   90.00
_cell.angle_gamma   90.00
#
_symmetry.space_group_name_H-M   'P 1'
#
loop_
_entity.id
_entity.type
_entity.pdbx_description
1 polymer ?
#
loop_
_entity_poly.entity_id
_entity_poly.type
_entity_poly.pdbx_seq_one_letter_code
_entity_poly.pdbx_strand_id
1 'polypeptide(L)'
;DKVLYPEGSGTYSAIFEAIETGKPYPIRAAFITGTTMFHREANSARMEKALKALDLVVVQDILPHEICDWADYVLPCTYFLEWHEYGGVKWALNGNVQINDAGINPPEGCDAREEVWQFAEILRRAFPDRARDRLGYDHEMKTRAEFKQWYNAFQDKAWAKFIAAKNEAKPGEGDRIAADVAKQGWSQTAVKKFGVYPYKKPFGTFTGKPEIISFMFEAKYGKKGASGLADWVQAPGYT
;
A
#
# COMPACT_ATOMS: atom_id res chain seq x y z
N ASP A 1 11.89 -17.34 -0.19
CA ASP A 1 10.98 -16.45 0.45
C ASP A 1 9.56 -16.39 -0.04
N LYS A 2 9.22 -16.97 -1.20
CA LYS A 2 7.83 -17.25 -1.60
C LYS A 2 7.05 -18.09 -0.56
N VAL A 3 7.74 -18.67 0.40
CA VAL A 3 7.16 -19.51 1.45
C VAL A 3 6.70 -18.67 2.64
N LEU A 4 7.39 -17.57 2.96
CA LEU A 4 7.01 -16.64 4.04
C LEU A 4 6.09 -15.52 3.51
N TYR A 5 6.28 -15.15 2.24
CA TYR A 5 5.57 -14.05 1.59
C TYR A 5 5.05 -14.50 0.22
N PRO A 6 3.99 -15.33 0.18
CA PRO A 6 3.45 -15.87 -1.07
C PRO A 6 2.92 -14.80 -2.02
N GLU A 7 2.63 -13.61 -1.53
CA GLU A 7 2.09 -12.49 -2.30
C GLU A 7 3.15 -11.60 -2.96
N GLY A 8 4.42 -12.01 -2.91
CA GLY A 8 5.50 -11.27 -3.59
C GLY A 8 6.04 -10.06 -2.83
N SER A 9 5.60 -9.83 -1.60
CA SER A 9 6.16 -8.79 -0.74
C SER A 9 7.53 -9.20 -0.21
N GLY A 10 8.54 -8.37 -0.42
CA GLY A 10 9.86 -8.55 0.19
C GLY A 10 9.86 -8.13 1.67
N THR A 11 10.71 -8.77 2.49
CA THR A 11 11.04 -8.22 3.80
C THR A 11 12.11 -7.14 3.66
N TYR A 12 12.13 -6.18 4.58
CA TYR A 12 13.21 -5.19 4.62
C TYR A 12 14.59 -5.84 4.73
N SER A 13 14.73 -6.92 5.50
CA SER A 13 16.00 -7.67 5.59
C SER A 13 16.46 -8.20 4.24
N ALA A 14 15.57 -8.76 3.42
CA ALA A 14 15.90 -9.25 2.08
C ALA A 14 16.20 -8.10 1.11
N ILE A 15 15.53 -6.97 1.25
CA ILE A 15 15.80 -5.76 0.46
C ILE A 15 17.20 -5.23 0.80
N PHE A 16 17.54 -5.10 2.09
CA PHE A 16 18.86 -4.66 2.50
C PHE A 16 19.95 -5.61 2.03
N GLU A 17 19.74 -6.92 2.13
CA GLU A 17 20.68 -7.92 1.61
C GLU A 17 20.89 -7.78 0.09
N ALA A 18 19.82 -7.54 -0.65
CA ALA A 18 19.91 -7.33 -2.10
C ALA A 18 20.65 -6.03 -2.47
N ILE A 19 20.47 -4.96 -1.69
CA ILE A 19 21.24 -3.72 -1.86
C ILE A 19 22.74 -3.97 -1.57
N GLU A 20 23.04 -4.65 -0.46
CA GLU A 20 24.41 -4.90 0.00
C GLU A 20 25.19 -5.87 -0.88
N THR A 21 24.51 -6.92 -1.37
CA THR A 21 25.17 -8.04 -2.08
C THR A 21 24.94 -8.08 -3.58
N GLY A 22 23.94 -7.33 -4.06
CA GLY A 22 23.46 -7.41 -5.44
C GLY A 22 22.72 -8.72 -5.77
N LYS A 23 22.37 -9.53 -4.77
CA LYS A 23 21.73 -10.84 -4.97
C LYS A 23 20.31 -10.84 -4.41
N PRO A 24 19.33 -11.48 -5.09
CA PRO A 24 19.41 -12.20 -6.38
C PRO A 24 19.53 -11.27 -7.60
N TYR A 25 19.33 -9.98 -7.43
CA TYR A 25 19.53 -8.89 -8.39
C TYR A 25 19.83 -7.60 -7.64
N PRO A 26 20.60 -6.67 -8.23
CA PRO A 26 20.93 -5.42 -7.58
C PRO A 26 19.70 -4.51 -7.48
N ILE A 27 19.45 -3.96 -6.29
CA ILE A 27 18.51 -2.85 -6.08
C ILE A 27 19.33 -1.58 -6.09
N ARG A 28 19.01 -0.65 -7.00
CA ARG A 28 19.76 0.59 -7.20
C ARG A 28 18.97 1.85 -6.93
N ALA A 29 17.63 1.74 -6.83
CA ALA A 29 16.76 2.87 -6.54
C ALA A 29 15.66 2.46 -5.58
N ALA A 30 15.23 3.39 -4.73
CA ALA A 30 14.10 3.22 -3.84
C ALA A 30 13.11 4.39 -3.97
N PHE A 31 11.82 4.05 -4.08
CA PHE A 31 10.71 4.96 -3.85
C PHE A 31 10.08 4.60 -2.50
N ILE A 32 10.08 5.53 -1.58
CA ILE A 32 9.62 5.35 -0.21
C ILE A 32 8.41 6.26 -0.01
N THR A 33 7.25 5.63 0.16
CA THR A 33 5.96 6.34 0.19
C THR A 33 5.22 6.06 1.49
N GLY A 34 4.86 7.12 2.22
CA GLY A 34 3.98 7.05 3.39
C GLY A 34 4.51 6.14 4.51
N THR A 35 5.82 6.10 4.74
CA THR A 35 6.39 5.23 5.77
C THR A 35 7.58 5.85 6.49
N THR A 36 7.55 5.72 7.81
CA THR A 36 8.64 6.11 8.72
C THR A 36 9.52 4.90 9.01
N MET A 37 10.32 4.47 8.04
CA MET A 37 11.12 3.23 8.14
C MET A 37 12.04 3.21 9.37
N PHE A 38 12.67 4.33 9.72
CA PHE A 38 13.57 4.41 10.89
C PHE A 38 12.86 4.12 12.23
N HIS A 39 11.54 4.32 12.29
CA HIS A 39 10.73 4.02 13.48
C HIS A 39 10.13 2.61 13.47
N ARG A 40 10.03 1.99 12.30
CA ARG A 40 9.33 0.71 12.14
C ARG A 40 10.26 -0.48 12.06
N GLU A 41 11.45 -0.29 11.50
CA GLU A 41 12.35 -1.39 11.19
C GLU A 41 13.52 -1.42 12.17
N ALA A 42 13.96 -2.63 12.48
CA ALA A 42 15.14 -2.83 13.31
C ALA A 42 16.43 -2.50 12.55
N ASN A 43 17.47 -2.10 13.29
CA ASN A 43 18.81 -1.81 12.78
C ASN A 43 18.88 -0.58 11.85
N SER A 44 18.69 0.60 12.45
CA SER A 44 18.76 1.90 11.76
C SER A 44 20.11 2.13 11.08
N ALA A 45 21.21 1.67 11.67
CA ALA A 45 22.54 1.81 11.09
C ALA A 45 22.69 1.02 9.78
N ARG A 46 22.10 -0.18 9.70
CA ARG A 46 22.08 -0.97 8.46
C ARG A 46 21.21 -0.29 7.39
N MET A 47 20.07 0.26 7.81
CA MET A 47 19.18 1.00 6.90
C MET A 47 19.89 2.23 6.31
N GLU A 48 20.53 3.03 7.15
CA GLU A 48 21.33 4.17 6.71
C GLU A 48 22.40 3.77 5.68
N LYS A 49 23.13 2.70 5.98
CA LYS A 49 24.15 2.17 5.04
C LYS A 49 23.51 1.71 3.73
N ALA A 50 22.36 1.05 3.78
CA ALA A 50 21.67 0.60 2.58
C ALA A 50 21.16 1.77 1.75
N LEU A 51 20.57 2.80 2.35
CA LEU A 51 20.09 3.99 1.64
C LEU A 51 21.26 4.73 0.95
N LYS A 52 22.40 4.87 1.63
CA LYS A 52 23.62 5.48 1.06
C LYS A 52 24.22 4.69 -0.11
N ALA A 53 23.92 3.40 -0.23
CA ALA A 53 24.43 2.55 -1.31
C ALA A 53 23.55 2.57 -2.56
N LEU A 54 22.36 3.19 -2.48
CA LEU A 54 21.47 3.36 -3.63
C LEU A 54 21.93 4.51 -4.53
N ASP A 55 21.66 4.39 -5.82
CA ASP A 55 21.91 5.44 -6.81
C ASP A 55 20.84 6.53 -6.78
N LEU A 56 19.64 6.19 -6.27
CA LEU A 56 18.51 7.10 -6.20
C LEU A 56 17.58 6.73 -5.05
N VAL A 57 17.29 7.70 -4.19
CA VAL A 57 16.28 7.61 -3.13
C VAL A 57 15.28 8.73 -3.31
N VAL A 58 14.03 8.38 -3.52
CA VAL A 58 12.90 9.31 -3.62
C VAL A 58 11.95 9.05 -2.47
N VAL A 59 11.63 10.08 -1.71
CA VAL A 59 10.65 10.02 -0.62
C VAL A 59 9.40 10.79 -1.00
N GLN A 60 8.24 10.15 -0.85
CA GLN A 60 6.93 10.77 -1.01
C GLN A 60 6.22 10.73 0.34
N ASP A 61 5.98 11.85 0.94
CA ASP A 61 5.26 11.93 2.21
C ASP A 61 4.53 13.27 2.39
N ILE A 62 3.61 13.28 3.34
CA ILE A 62 2.84 14.46 3.74
C ILE A 62 3.60 15.38 4.68
N LEU A 63 4.58 14.83 5.39
CA LEU A 63 5.41 15.55 6.36
C LEU A 63 6.88 15.16 6.17
N PRO A 64 7.81 16.10 6.34
CA PRO A 64 9.23 15.78 6.41
C PRO A 64 9.51 14.98 7.69
N HIS A 65 10.28 13.91 7.56
CA HIS A 65 10.75 13.08 8.66
C HIS A 65 12.18 12.58 8.35
N GLU A 66 12.78 11.81 9.25
CA GLU A 66 14.22 11.49 9.21
C GLU A 66 14.68 10.90 7.89
N ILE A 67 13.84 10.11 7.21
CA ILE A 67 14.25 9.50 5.94
C ILE A 67 14.44 10.52 4.82
N CYS A 68 13.84 11.70 4.93
CA CYS A 68 14.04 12.79 3.97
C CYS A 68 15.48 13.28 3.95
N ASP A 69 16.23 13.13 5.05
CA ASP A 69 17.64 13.52 5.14
C ASP A 69 18.56 12.64 4.27
N TRP A 70 18.04 11.46 3.88
CA TRP A 70 18.75 10.49 3.02
C TRP A 70 18.23 10.48 1.58
N ALA A 71 17.22 11.28 1.26
CA ALA A 71 16.61 11.33 -0.04
C ALA A 71 17.35 12.26 -1.00
N ASP A 72 17.48 11.82 -2.27
CA ASP A 72 17.91 12.70 -3.36
C ASP A 72 16.78 13.66 -3.76
N TYR A 73 15.52 13.18 -3.64
CA TYR A 73 14.32 13.96 -3.92
C TYR A 73 13.24 13.69 -2.87
N VAL A 74 12.65 14.78 -2.37
CA VAL A 74 11.45 14.71 -1.53
C VAL A 74 10.28 15.29 -2.32
N LEU A 75 9.25 14.49 -2.51
CA LEU A 75 8.04 14.86 -3.24
C LEU A 75 6.90 15.06 -2.24
N PRO A 76 6.46 16.30 -2.00
CA PRO A 76 5.38 16.56 -1.04
C PRO A 76 4.06 15.98 -1.55
N CYS A 77 3.36 15.24 -0.69
CA CYS A 77 2.06 14.65 -0.97
C CYS A 77 0.94 15.44 -0.30
N THR A 78 -0.25 15.34 -0.88
CA THR A 78 -1.44 15.91 -0.29
C THR A 78 -1.87 15.12 0.95
N TYR A 79 -2.43 15.84 1.93
CA TYR A 79 -3.01 15.23 3.12
C TYR A 79 -4.40 14.63 2.82
N PHE A 80 -4.86 13.66 3.62
CA PHE A 80 -6.09 12.94 3.31
C PHE A 80 -7.35 13.81 3.17
N LEU A 81 -7.42 14.98 3.81
CA LEU A 81 -8.52 15.93 3.64
C LEU A 81 -8.44 16.72 2.33
N GLU A 82 -7.27 16.75 1.72
CA GLU A 82 -7.00 17.39 0.44
C GLU A 82 -7.13 16.41 -0.74
N TRP A 83 -7.36 15.16 -0.42
CA TRP A 83 -7.39 14.06 -1.36
C TRP A 83 -8.76 13.90 -1.99
N HIS A 84 -8.74 13.67 -3.30
CA HIS A 84 -9.89 13.13 -4.00
C HIS A 84 -9.68 11.63 -4.18
N GLU A 85 -10.41 10.82 -3.46
CA GLU A 85 -10.32 9.37 -3.55
C GLU A 85 -11.67 8.77 -3.95
N TYR A 86 -11.67 8.04 -5.04
CA TYR A 86 -12.76 7.15 -5.42
C TYR A 86 -12.65 5.89 -4.56
N GLY A 87 -13.31 5.97 -3.46
CA GLY A 87 -13.21 5.27 -2.31
C GLY A 87 -13.13 3.82 -2.12
N GLY A 88 -12.24 3.43 -1.35
CA GLY A 88 -12.40 2.42 -0.32
C GLY A 88 -12.83 1.00 -0.66
N VAL A 89 -12.95 0.63 -1.92
CA VAL A 89 -13.26 -0.76 -2.28
C VAL A 89 -12.23 -1.73 -1.69
N LYS A 90 -10.98 -1.31 -1.52
CA LYS A 90 -9.93 -2.09 -0.87
C LYS A 90 -9.94 -2.04 0.66
N TRP A 91 -10.43 -0.96 1.24
CA TRP A 91 -10.35 -0.71 2.68
C TRP A 91 -11.67 -0.85 3.41
N ALA A 92 -12.67 -1.45 2.76
CA ALA A 92 -13.92 -1.80 3.40
C ALA A 92 -13.74 -2.89 4.47
N LEU A 93 -12.82 -2.66 5.41
CA LEU A 93 -12.62 -3.54 6.57
C LEU A 93 -13.94 -3.85 7.29
N ASN A 94 -14.88 -2.90 7.22
CA ASN A 94 -16.20 -3.01 7.83
C ASN A 94 -17.32 -3.28 6.82
N GLY A 95 -16.98 -3.58 5.56
CA GLY A 95 -18.00 -3.80 4.54
C GLY A 95 -18.64 -2.51 4.02
N ASN A 96 -18.01 -1.36 4.17
CA ASN A 96 -18.46 -0.09 3.61
C ASN A 96 -17.70 0.24 2.33
N VAL A 97 -18.39 0.85 1.39
CA VAL A 97 -17.84 1.49 0.20
C VAL A 97 -18.20 2.96 0.27
N GLN A 98 -17.26 3.83 -0.01
CA GLN A 98 -17.47 5.27 0.05
C GLN A 98 -16.69 5.98 -1.06
N ILE A 99 -17.16 7.17 -1.42
CA ILE A 99 -16.43 8.12 -2.27
C ILE A 99 -16.09 9.31 -1.38
N ASN A 100 -14.80 9.63 -1.31
CA ASN A 100 -14.32 10.80 -0.61
C ASN A 100 -13.94 11.87 -1.64
N ASP A 101 -14.50 13.05 -1.49
CA ASP A 101 -13.99 14.22 -2.20
C ASP A 101 -13.12 15.05 -1.25
N ALA A 102 -12.18 15.81 -1.81
CA ALA A 102 -11.35 16.71 -1.04
C ALA A 102 -12.22 17.73 -0.28
N GLY A 103 -12.06 17.77 1.04
CA GLY A 103 -12.74 18.73 1.90
C GLY A 103 -12.11 20.11 1.89
N ILE A 104 -10.80 20.16 1.62
CA ILE A 104 -10.00 21.38 1.57
C ILE A 104 -9.02 21.32 0.38
N ASN A 105 -8.53 22.47 -0.03
CA ASN A 105 -7.42 22.53 -0.97
C ASN A 105 -6.08 22.60 -0.20
N PRO A 106 -4.97 22.11 -0.81
CA PRO A 106 -3.65 22.41 -0.29
C PRO A 106 -3.46 23.92 -0.12
N PRO A 107 -2.62 24.36 0.83
CA PRO A 107 -2.29 25.77 1.02
C PRO A 107 -1.82 26.41 -0.30
N GLU A 108 -2.14 27.67 -0.50
CA GLU A 108 -1.68 28.43 -1.67
C GLU A 108 -0.15 28.45 -1.74
N GLY A 109 0.40 28.20 -2.93
CA GLY A 109 1.84 28.09 -3.14
C GLY A 109 2.44 26.74 -2.72
N CYS A 110 1.65 25.81 -2.20
CA CYS A 110 2.11 24.45 -1.90
C CYS A 110 2.20 23.61 -3.19
N ASP A 111 3.32 22.95 -3.41
CA ASP A 111 3.53 22.03 -4.55
C ASP A 111 3.15 20.58 -4.24
N ALA A 112 2.40 20.35 -3.17
CA ALA A 112 1.91 19.03 -2.82
C ALA A 112 0.93 18.50 -3.86
N ARG A 113 1.15 17.25 -4.29
CA ARG A 113 0.33 16.55 -5.28
C ARG A 113 -0.04 15.18 -4.77
N GLU A 114 -1.13 14.64 -5.27
CA GLU A 114 -1.51 13.26 -5.00
C GLU A 114 -0.40 12.31 -5.49
N GLU A 115 -0.08 11.29 -4.70
CA GLU A 115 0.93 10.28 -5.02
C GLU A 115 0.70 9.65 -6.40
N VAL A 116 -0.57 9.36 -6.72
CA VAL A 116 -0.95 8.80 -8.03
C VAL A 116 -0.63 9.76 -9.16
N TRP A 117 -0.82 11.07 -8.96
CA TRP A 117 -0.46 12.08 -9.96
C TRP A 117 1.05 12.10 -10.18
N GLN A 118 1.84 12.12 -9.10
CA GLN A 118 3.30 12.10 -9.17
C GLN A 118 3.80 10.85 -9.92
N PHE A 119 3.28 9.67 -9.59
CA PHE A 119 3.63 8.43 -10.29
C PHE A 119 3.20 8.44 -11.76
N ALA A 120 2.03 8.96 -12.09
CA ALA A 120 1.57 9.07 -13.46
C ALA A 120 2.49 9.97 -14.30
N GLU A 121 2.94 11.10 -13.75
CA GLU A 121 3.91 11.99 -14.41
C GLU A 121 5.28 11.34 -14.61
N ILE A 122 5.79 10.64 -13.59
CA ILE A 122 7.05 9.91 -13.70
C ILE A 122 6.93 8.82 -14.78
N LEU A 123 5.83 8.05 -14.77
CA LEU A 123 5.60 7.00 -15.75
C LEU A 123 5.49 7.56 -17.17
N ARG A 124 4.80 8.67 -17.36
CA ARG A 124 4.67 9.35 -18.66
C ARG A 124 6.03 9.79 -19.21
N ARG A 125 6.89 10.33 -18.36
CA ARG A 125 8.24 10.78 -18.76
C ARG A 125 9.19 9.62 -19.02
N ALA A 126 9.14 8.60 -18.19
CA ALA A 126 10.03 7.44 -18.30
C ALA A 126 9.57 6.40 -19.34
N PHE A 127 8.25 6.22 -19.48
CA PHE A 127 7.64 5.20 -20.33
C PHE A 127 6.35 5.73 -21.00
N PRO A 128 6.45 6.69 -21.93
CA PRO A 128 5.29 7.39 -22.48
C PRO A 128 4.25 6.46 -23.11
N ASP A 129 4.69 5.46 -23.87
CA ASP A 129 3.76 4.50 -24.48
C ASP A 129 2.98 3.69 -23.45
N ARG A 130 3.63 3.26 -22.36
CA ARG A 130 2.96 2.54 -21.28
C ARG A 130 1.97 3.42 -20.51
N ALA A 131 2.31 4.68 -20.28
CA ALA A 131 1.43 5.63 -19.63
C ALA A 131 0.16 5.87 -20.48
N ARG A 132 0.32 6.11 -21.79
CA ARG A 132 -0.79 6.24 -22.71
C ARG A 132 -1.65 4.98 -22.78
N ASP A 133 -1.03 3.82 -23.05
CA ASP A 133 -1.77 2.61 -23.39
C ASP A 133 -2.44 1.96 -22.17
N ARG A 134 -1.84 2.09 -20.97
CA ARG A 134 -2.38 1.48 -19.76
C ARG A 134 -3.18 2.41 -18.87
N LEU A 135 -2.79 3.69 -18.82
CA LEU A 135 -3.42 4.67 -17.94
C LEU A 135 -4.28 5.67 -18.69
N GLY A 136 -4.17 5.71 -20.04
CA GLY A 136 -4.79 6.78 -20.84
C GLY A 136 -4.20 8.15 -20.51
N TYR A 137 -2.92 8.17 -20.09
CA TYR A 137 -2.21 9.36 -19.67
C TYR A 137 -1.08 9.67 -20.66
N ASP A 138 -1.31 10.61 -21.58
CA ASP A 138 -0.44 10.92 -22.71
C ASP A 138 0.13 12.34 -22.69
N HIS A 139 -0.40 13.23 -21.85
CA HIS A 139 0.03 14.61 -21.73
C HIS A 139 0.26 15.02 -20.29
N GLU A 140 1.00 16.09 -20.06
CA GLU A 140 1.24 16.64 -18.73
C GLU A 140 -0.03 17.28 -18.18
N MET A 141 -0.46 16.84 -17.01
CA MET A 141 -1.50 17.52 -16.26
C MET A 141 -0.87 18.67 -15.48
N LYS A 142 -1.32 19.89 -15.76
CA LYS A 142 -0.80 21.12 -15.16
C LYS A 142 -1.59 21.57 -13.95
N THR A 143 -2.84 21.15 -13.87
CA THR A 143 -3.76 21.58 -12.84
C THR A 143 -4.36 20.39 -12.10
N ARG A 144 -4.77 20.62 -10.87
CA ARG A 144 -5.49 19.63 -10.06
C ARG A 144 -6.83 19.24 -10.69
N ALA A 145 -7.46 20.15 -11.40
CA ALA A 145 -8.72 19.88 -12.11
C ALA A 145 -8.52 18.84 -13.23
N GLU A 146 -7.44 18.98 -14.02
CA GLU A 146 -7.08 18.01 -15.05
C GLU A 146 -6.77 16.65 -14.45
N PHE A 147 -5.99 16.60 -13.35
CA PHE A 147 -5.73 15.37 -12.61
C PHE A 147 -7.02 14.72 -12.14
N LYS A 148 -7.90 15.48 -11.50
CA LYS A 148 -9.18 14.98 -10.99
C LYS A 148 -10.06 14.40 -12.10
N GLN A 149 -10.12 15.05 -13.25
CA GLN A 149 -10.86 14.57 -14.41
C GLN A 149 -10.30 13.24 -14.92
N TRP A 150 -8.99 13.16 -15.12
CA TRP A 150 -8.33 11.92 -15.54
C TRP A 150 -8.52 10.81 -14.51
N TYR A 151 -8.29 11.09 -13.23
CA TYR A 151 -8.37 10.11 -12.14
C TYR A 151 -9.78 9.55 -12.00
N ASN A 152 -10.80 10.39 -12.08
CA ASN A 152 -12.19 9.94 -12.07
C ASN A 152 -12.49 9.00 -13.24
N ALA A 153 -12.11 9.35 -14.45
CA ALA A 153 -12.33 8.50 -15.62
C ALA A 153 -11.61 7.14 -15.51
N PHE A 154 -10.43 7.11 -14.84
CA PHE A 154 -9.72 5.89 -14.54
C PHE A 154 -10.45 5.05 -13.48
N GLN A 155 -10.91 5.68 -12.41
CA GLN A 155 -11.61 5.03 -11.31
C GLN A 155 -13.02 4.55 -11.70
N ASP A 156 -13.72 5.26 -12.57
CA ASP A 156 -15.05 4.88 -13.08
C ASP A 156 -15.03 3.48 -13.72
N LYS A 157 -13.96 3.15 -14.42
CA LYS A 157 -13.78 1.80 -14.98
C LYS A 157 -13.66 0.72 -13.91
N ALA A 158 -12.95 1.01 -12.83
CA ALA A 158 -12.81 0.09 -11.69
C ALA A 158 -14.14 -0.03 -10.93
N TRP A 159 -14.83 1.09 -10.74
CA TRP A 159 -16.15 1.14 -10.13
C TRP A 159 -17.18 0.33 -10.91
N ALA A 160 -17.27 0.52 -12.23
CA ALA A 160 -18.17 -0.24 -13.07
C ALA A 160 -17.93 -1.76 -12.97
N LYS A 161 -16.66 -2.19 -12.96
CA LYS A 161 -16.29 -3.61 -12.75
C LYS A 161 -16.72 -4.12 -11.37
N PHE A 162 -16.54 -3.32 -10.33
CA PHE A 162 -16.96 -3.67 -8.99
C PHE A 162 -18.48 -3.84 -8.90
N ILE A 163 -19.26 -2.92 -9.46
CA ILE A 163 -20.73 -2.98 -9.49
C ILE A 163 -21.20 -4.20 -10.27
N ALA A 164 -20.61 -4.48 -11.43
CA ALA A 164 -20.92 -5.66 -12.23
C ALA A 164 -20.66 -6.96 -11.46
N ALA A 165 -19.52 -7.08 -10.80
CA ALA A 165 -19.17 -8.24 -9.97
C ALA A 165 -20.13 -8.43 -8.78
N LYS A 166 -20.63 -7.32 -8.19
CA LYS A 166 -21.64 -7.40 -7.13
C LYS A 166 -23.00 -7.87 -7.64
N ASN A 167 -23.41 -7.42 -8.83
CA ASN A 167 -24.64 -7.86 -9.47
C ASN A 167 -24.56 -9.31 -9.92
N GLU A 168 -23.41 -9.80 -10.37
CA GLU A 168 -23.16 -11.20 -10.70
C GLU A 168 -23.29 -12.09 -9.46
N ALA A 169 -22.68 -11.68 -8.34
CA ALA A 169 -22.74 -12.43 -7.09
C ALA A 169 -24.13 -12.44 -6.46
N LYS A 170 -24.88 -11.33 -6.59
CA LYS A 170 -26.24 -11.18 -6.10
C LYS A 170 -26.99 -10.16 -6.96
N PRO A 171 -27.98 -10.57 -7.75
CA PRO A 171 -28.72 -9.68 -8.63
C PRO A 171 -29.27 -8.44 -7.91
N GLY A 172 -29.01 -7.26 -8.47
CA GLY A 172 -29.44 -5.97 -7.93
C GLY A 172 -28.59 -5.41 -6.77
N GLU A 173 -27.62 -6.15 -6.25
CA GLU A 173 -26.80 -5.66 -5.12
C GLU A 173 -25.86 -4.54 -5.54
N GLY A 174 -25.24 -4.66 -6.73
CA GLY A 174 -24.39 -3.62 -7.29
C GLY A 174 -25.18 -2.32 -7.53
N ASP A 175 -26.37 -2.41 -8.11
CA ASP A 175 -27.21 -1.25 -8.39
C ASP A 175 -27.66 -0.55 -7.11
N ARG A 176 -28.01 -1.32 -6.07
CA ARG A 176 -28.29 -0.79 -4.73
C ARG A 176 -27.09 -0.02 -4.17
N ILE A 177 -25.90 -0.62 -4.23
CA ILE A 177 -24.67 0.02 -3.76
C ILE A 177 -24.41 1.33 -4.53
N ALA A 178 -24.56 1.32 -5.84
CA ALA A 178 -24.37 2.51 -6.67
C ALA A 178 -25.36 3.61 -6.33
N ALA A 179 -26.64 3.27 -6.12
CA ALA A 179 -27.68 4.21 -5.72
C ALA A 179 -27.41 4.81 -4.33
N ASP A 180 -27.01 3.99 -3.36
CA ASP A 180 -26.66 4.45 -2.02
C ASP A 180 -25.49 5.44 -2.05
N VAL A 181 -24.41 5.09 -2.77
CA VAL A 181 -23.21 5.94 -2.91
C VAL A 181 -23.57 7.25 -3.61
N ALA A 182 -24.38 7.22 -4.67
CA ALA A 182 -24.83 8.43 -5.35
C ALA A 182 -25.66 9.35 -4.45
N LYS A 183 -26.46 8.76 -3.54
CA LYS A 183 -27.37 9.50 -2.65
C LYS A 183 -26.67 10.10 -1.43
N GLN A 184 -25.75 9.35 -0.81
CA GLN A 184 -25.20 9.69 0.51
C GLN A 184 -23.68 9.57 0.62
N GLY A 185 -22.98 9.29 -0.48
CA GLY A 185 -21.53 9.16 -0.53
C GLY A 185 -20.98 7.81 -0.08
N TRP A 186 -21.79 6.92 0.45
CA TRP A 186 -21.35 5.60 0.94
C TRP A 186 -22.46 4.55 0.85
N SER A 187 -22.06 3.27 0.86
CA SER A 187 -22.96 2.12 0.97
C SER A 187 -22.35 1.01 1.81
N GLN A 188 -23.18 0.28 2.52
CA GLN A 188 -22.79 -0.92 3.23
C GLN A 188 -22.90 -2.14 2.30
N THR A 189 -21.78 -2.81 2.04
CA THR A 189 -21.70 -3.92 1.06
C THR A 189 -21.83 -5.30 1.68
N ALA A 190 -21.37 -5.49 2.88
CA ALA A 190 -21.60 -6.69 3.69
C ALA A 190 -21.27 -6.38 5.14
N VAL A 191 -22.23 -6.64 6.03
CA VAL A 191 -21.88 -6.78 7.44
C VAL A 191 -21.24 -8.16 7.57
N LYS A 192 -19.93 -8.29 7.52
CA LYS A 192 -19.32 -9.35 8.29
C LYS A 192 -19.77 -9.06 9.72
N LYS A 193 -20.66 -9.87 10.25
CA LYS A 193 -20.91 -9.84 11.69
C LYS A 193 -19.57 -10.13 12.35
N PHE A 194 -18.83 -9.09 12.67
CA PHE A 194 -17.81 -9.16 13.69
C PHE A 194 -18.62 -9.52 14.93
N GLY A 195 -18.61 -10.81 15.26
CA GLY A 195 -19.16 -11.21 16.55
C GLY A 195 -18.37 -10.41 17.58
N VAL A 196 -19.06 -9.72 18.46
CA VAL A 196 -18.50 -8.95 19.59
C VAL A 196 -17.55 -9.83 20.43
N TYR A 197 -17.58 -11.14 20.19
CA TYR A 197 -16.72 -12.15 20.78
C TYR A 197 -16.14 -13.05 19.68
N PRO A 198 -14.93 -12.76 19.19
CA PRO A 198 -14.22 -13.62 18.23
C PRO A 198 -13.99 -15.05 18.77
N TYR A 199 -14.16 -15.25 20.07
CA TYR A 199 -13.92 -16.52 20.78
C TYR A 199 -14.98 -17.60 20.57
N LYS A 200 -16.10 -17.31 19.87
CA LYS A 200 -17.12 -18.32 19.53
C LYS A 200 -16.72 -19.23 18.35
N LYS A 201 -15.68 -18.87 17.61
CA LYS A 201 -15.12 -19.72 16.55
C LYS A 201 -13.71 -20.14 16.96
N PRO A 202 -13.29 -21.36 16.63
CA PRO A 202 -11.90 -21.75 16.79
C PRO A 202 -10.98 -20.71 16.13
N PHE A 203 -9.84 -20.45 16.73
CA PHE A 203 -8.80 -19.63 16.10
C PHE A 203 -8.35 -20.32 14.81
N GLY A 204 -7.94 -19.56 13.81
CA GLY A 204 -7.38 -20.09 12.58
C GLY A 204 -5.96 -20.66 12.72
N THR A 205 -5.58 -21.04 13.92
CA THR A 205 -4.32 -21.66 14.30
C THR A 205 -4.41 -23.19 14.18
N PHE A 206 -3.28 -23.86 14.17
CA PHE A 206 -3.21 -25.33 14.09
C PHE A 206 -3.97 -26.02 15.23
N THR A 207 -3.93 -25.45 16.42
CA THR A 207 -4.63 -25.99 17.62
C THR A 207 -6.07 -25.51 17.74
N GLY A 208 -6.51 -24.56 16.94
CA GLY A 208 -7.80 -23.89 17.08
C GLY A 208 -7.92 -22.99 18.33
N LYS A 209 -6.80 -22.75 19.02
CA LYS A 209 -6.68 -21.93 20.24
C LYS A 209 -5.67 -20.81 20.03
N PRO A 210 -5.66 -19.76 20.88
CA PRO A 210 -4.54 -18.81 20.89
C PRO A 210 -3.23 -19.59 21.12
N GLU A 211 -2.27 -19.41 20.22
CA GLU A 211 -0.97 -20.06 20.30
C GLU A 211 0.09 -19.05 20.74
N ILE A 212 0.72 -19.29 21.90
CA ILE A 212 1.93 -18.61 22.33
C ILE A 212 3.13 -19.17 21.58
N ILE A 213 3.07 -20.49 21.28
CA ILE A 213 4.02 -21.18 20.40
C ILE A 213 3.33 -21.38 19.06
N SER A 214 3.93 -20.92 17.96
CA SER A 214 3.42 -21.20 16.63
C SER A 214 3.80 -22.60 16.19
N PHE A 215 2.95 -23.58 16.46
CA PHE A 215 3.17 -24.98 16.04
C PHE A 215 3.29 -25.12 14.53
N MET A 216 2.58 -24.30 13.78
CA MET A 216 2.70 -24.28 12.31
C MET A 216 4.10 -23.82 11.87
N PHE A 217 4.64 -22.79 12.52
CA PHE A 217 5.97 -22.28 12.22
C PHE A 217 7.05 -23.31 12.62
N GLU A 218 6.93 -23.92 13.78
CA GLU A 218 7.84 -24.95 14.26
C GLU A 218 7.80 -26.20 13.39
N ALA A 219 6.61 -26.69 13.00
CA ALA A 219 6.46 -27.84 12.12
C ALA A 219 7.10 -27.59 10.75
N LYS A 220 7.02 -26.36 10.24
CA LYS A 220 7.54 -25.99 8.92
C LYS A 220 9.03 -25.67 8.92
N TYR A 221 9.53 -25.05 9.97
CA TYR A 221 10.88 -24.50 10.05
C TYR A 221 11.74 -25.04 11.20
N GLY A 222 11.18 -25.81 12.14
CA GLY A 222 11.91 -26.33 13.29
C GLY A 222 13.12 -27.17 12.90
N LYS A 223 13.00 -27.97 11.82
CA LYS A 223 14.13 -28.74 11.26
C LYS A 223 15.27 -27.85 10.72
N LYS A 224 15.01 -26.56 10.51
CA LYS A 224 16.01 -25.56 10.12
C LYS A 224 16.51 -24.72 11.29
N GLY A 225 16.19 -25.13 12.53
CA GLY A 225 16.61 -24.44 13.74
C GLY A 225 15.71 -23.27 14.17
N ALA A 226 14.55 -23.08 13.54
CA ALA A 226 13.62 -22.04 13.95
C ALA A 226 12.70 -22.54 15.08
N SER A 227 12.48 -21.71 16.09
CA SER A 227 11.54 -21.98 17.19
C SER A 227 10.16 -21.43 16.88
N GLY A 228 9.12 -22.17 17.22
CA GLY A 228 7.74 -21.68 17.22
C GLY A 228 7.45 -20.71 18.37
N LEU A 229 8.33 -20.65 19.37
CA LEU A 229 8.27 -19.67 20.44
C LEU A 229 8.78 -18.32 19.93
N ALA A 230 8.13 -17.25 20.34
CA ALA A 230 8.65 -15.90 20.13
C ALA A 230 9.88 -15.70 21.03
N ASP A 231 11.02 -16.16 20.57
CA ASP A 231 12.30 -16.03 21.23
C ASP A 231 13.19 -15.08 20.44
N TRP A 232 14.13 -14.42 21.13
CA TRP A 232 15.09 -13.59 20.43
C TRP A 232 16.11 -14.48 19.74
N VAL A 233 16.08 -14.47 18.44
CA VAL A 233 17.11 -15.11 17.61
C VAL A 233 17.78 -14.04 16.79
N GLN A 234 19.10 -13.95 16.87
CA GLN A 234 19.84 -13.06 15.99
C GLN A 234 19.60 -13.48 14.55
N ALA A 235 18.91 -12.63 13.78
CA ALA A 235 18.68 -12.94 12.38
C ALA A 235 20.03 -12.96 11.61
N PRO A 236 20.23 -13.92 10.71
CA PRO A 236 21.39 -13.92 9.84
C PRO A 236 21.54 -12.59 9.13
N GLY A 237 22.71 -11.95 9.23
CA GLY A 237 22.99 -10.65 8.64
C GLY A 237 22.74 -9.42 9.52
N TYR A 238 22.42 -9.60 10.82
CA TYR A 238 22.39 -8.54 11.82
C TYR A 238 23.67 -8.49 12.67
N THR A 239 24.83 -8.78 12.08
CA THR A 239 26.17 -8.61 12.71
C THR A 239 26.76 -7.28 12.31
#